data_1a2c1d00a3257836f74fa6545cf4816f
#
_entry.id   1a2c1d00a3257836f74fa6545cf4816f
#
_cell.length_a   1.000
_cell.length_b   1.000
_cell.length_c   1.000
_cell.angle_alpha   90.00
_cell.angle_beta   90.00
_cell.angle_gamma   90.00
#
_symmetry.space_group_name_H-M   'P 1'
#
loop_
_entity.id
_entity.type
_entity.pdbx_description
1 polymer ?
#
loop_
_entity_poly.entity_id
_entity_poly.type
_entity_poly.pdbx_seq_one_letter_code
_entity_poly.pdbx_strand_id
1 'polypeptide(L)'
;IIVISRKFQNNEIYAVYNLGVSPIRHALFLWKQIILVILIVGLLSIFIGPYAKSISETYFNDQTAKDYFGAFEPNKINKIPNSNSFIFFDEEADNTFKDVIFISDDASALTIIESRLLEYKYLDNKIDLSFKNGKFFPNLNTSSIVSINFQNFDHSVSVVTSTPARFTFKK
;
A
#
# COMPACT_ATOMS: atom_id res chain seq x y z
N ILE A 1 22.72 16.42 -24.85
CA ILE A 1 24.07 16.99 -24.57
C ILE A 1 25.14 16.23 -25.37
N ILE A 2 25.21 14.90 -25.28
CA ILE A 2 26.25 14.09 -26.00
C ILE A 2 26.24 14.30 -27.51
N VAL A 3 25.05 14.34 -28.15
CA VAL A 3 24.94 14.55 -29.61
C VAL A 3 25.44 15.92 -30.05
N ILE A 4 25.15 16.96 -29.29
CA ILE A 4 25.59 18.32 -29.56
C ILE A 4 27.11 18.43 -29.39
N SER A 5 27.64 17.86 -28.31
CA SER A 5 29.10 17.81 -28.07
C SER A 5 29.85 17.12 -29.21
N ARG A 6 29.32 16.00 -29.72
CA ARG A 6 29.92 15.27 -30.84
C ARG A 6 29.92 16.07 -32.16
N LYS A 7 28.84 16.84 -32.41
CA LYS A 7 28.76 17.73 -33.58
C LYS A 7 29.73 18.92 -33.50
N PHE A 8 30.00 19.42 -32.28
CA PHE A 8 31.06 20.42 -32.07
C PHE A 8 32.45 19.84 -32.33
N GLN A 9 32.74 18.64 -31.86
CA GLN A 9 34.04 17.98 -32.08
C GLN A 9 34.32 17.68 -33.56
N ASN A 10 33.29 17.38 -34.35
CA ASN A 10 33.41 17.05 -35.75
C ASN A 10 33.41 18.29 -36.69
N ASN A 11 33.44 19.50 -36.14
CA ASN A 11 33.38 20.76 -36.92
C ASN A 11 32.11 20.93 -37.79
N GLU A 12 31.10 20.06 -37.66
CA GLU A 12 29.85 20.13 -38.42
C GLU A 12 29.09 21.43 -38.18
N ILE A 13 29.21 21.98 -36.98
CA ILE A 13 28.54 23.24 -36.62
C ILE A 13 29.13 24.43 -37.34
N TYR A 14 30.43 24.43 -37.58
CA TYR A 14 31.08 25.50 -38.33
C TYR A 14 30.64 25.52 -39.81
N ALA A 15 30.37 24.35 -40.39
CA ALA A 15 29.81 24.26 -41.73
C ALA A 15 28.41 24.90 -41.81
N VAL A 16 27.55 24.69 -40.78
CA VAL A 16 26.22 25.31 -40.70
C VAL A 16 26.31 26.83 -40.53
N TYR A 17 27.27 27.33 -39.78
CA TYR A 17 27.48 28.77 -39.61
C TYR A 17 28.01 29.43 -40.88
N ASN A 18 28.86 28.76 -41.66
CA ASN A 18 29.35 29.23 -42.94
C ASN A 18 28.23 29.33 -44.00
N LEU A 19 27.12 28.58 -43.83
CA LEU A 19 25.92 28.70 -44.66
C LEU A 19 25.00 29.88 -44.24
N GLY A 20 25.46 30.78 -43.35
CA GLY A 20 24.76 32.00 -42.97
C GLY A 20 23.69 31.79 -41.85
N VAL A 21 23.65 30.63 -41.22
CA VAL A 21 22.77 30.41 -40.09
C VAL A 21 23.40 31.02 -38.85
N SER A 22 22.78 32.05 -38.28
CA SER A 22 23.29 32.65 -37.03
C SER A 22 23.19 31.71 -35.85
N PRO A 23 24.19 31.73 -34.93
CA PRO A 23 24.16 30.92 -33.71
C PRO A 23 22.88 31.09 -32.86
N ILE A 24 22.36 32.32 -32.86
CA ILE A 24 21.12 32.67 -32.12
C ILE A 24 19.90 31.93 -32.72
N ARG A 25 19.81 31.86 -34.04
CA ARG A 25 18.72 31.18 -34.74
C ARG A 25 18.75 29.66 -34.49
N HIS A 26 19.95 29.09 -34.44
CA HIS A 26 20.14 27.67 -34.07
C HIS A 26 19.76 27.39 -32.62
N ALA A 27 20.16 28.26 -31.70
CA ALA A 27 19.78 28.15 -30.29
C ALA A 27 18.26 28.28 -30.09
N LEU A 28 17.60 29.19 -30.80
CA LEU A 28 16.14 29.35 -30.75
C LEU A 28 15.37 28.11 -31.29
N PHE A 29 15.93 27.42 -32.27
CA PHE A 29 15.34 26.18 -32.77
C PHE A 29 15.45 25.05 -31.74
N LEU A 30 16.60 24.91 -31.09
CA LEU A 30 16.79 23.92 -30.02
C LEU A 30 15.93 24.22 -28.82
N TRP A 31 15.70 25.48 -28.46
CA TRP A 31 14.87 25.90 -27.35
C TRP A 31 13.41 25.42 -27.49
N LYS A 32 12.85 25.49 -28.68
CA LYS A 32 11.49 24.97 -28.94
C LYS A 32 11.38 23.46 -28.67
N GLN A 33 12.40 22.68 -29.05
CA GLN A 33 12.42 21.24 -28.78
C GLN A 33 12.53 20.94 -27.27
N ILE A 34 13.35 21.72 -26.56
CA ILE A 34 13.51 21.57 -25.11
C ILE A 34 12.20 21.88 -24.39
N ILE A 35 11.49 22.95 -24.76
CA ILE A 35 10.18 23.28 -24.19
C ILE A 35 9.17 22.16 -24.43
N LEU A 36 9.14 21.60 -25.65
CA LEU A 36 8.24 20.49 -25.96
C LEU A 36 8.51 19.27 -25.06
N VAL A 37 9.77 18.91 -24.87
CA VAL A 37 10.16 17.79 -23.99
C VAL A 37 9.75 18.07 -22.53
N ILE A 38 10.02 19.28 -22.03
CA ILE A 38 9.65 19.68 -20.66
C ILE A 38 8.13 19.59 -20.48
N LEU A 39 7.36 20.03 -21.48
CA LEU A 39 5.90 19.98 -21.43
C LEU A 39 5.39 18.54 -21.38
N ILE A 40 5.93 17.66 -22.22
CA ILE A 40 5.56 16.23 -22.23
C ILE A 40 5.91 15.59 -20.89
N VAL A 41 7.13 15.77 -20.39
CA VAL A 41 7.57 15.20 -19.11
C VAL A 41 6.76 15.76 -17.96
N GLY A 42 6.44 17.05 -17.98
CA GLY A 42 5.59 17.69 -16.98
C GLY A 42 4.17 17.08 -16.96
N LEU A 43 3.53 16.93 -18.11
CA LEU A 43 2.23 16.29 -18.23
C LEU A 43 2.26 14.84 -17.73
N LEU A 44 3.24 14.06 -18.16
CA LEU A 44 3.40 12.68 -17.70
C LEU A 44 3.58 12.61 -16.17
N SER A 45 4.39 13.51 -15.60
CA SER A 45 4.63 13.55 -14.16
C SER A 45 3.37 13.87 -13.36
N ILE A 46 2.52 14.81 -13.85
CA ILE A 46 1.29 15.19 -13.18
C ILE A 46 0.23 14.08 -13.23
N PHE A 47 0.12 13.38 -14.36
CA PHE A 47 -0.92 12.36 -14.54
C PHE A 47 -0.48 10.97 -14.08
N ILE A 48 0.73 10.54 -14.44
CA ILE A 48 1.21 9.19 -14.15
C ILE A 48 1.69 9.07 -12.70
N GLY A 49 2.30 10.12 -12.13
CA GLY A 49 2.83 10.11 -10.77
C GLY A 49 1.81 9.70 -9.72
N PRO A 50 0.68 10.42 -9.54
CA PRO A 50 -0.34 10.06 -8.55
C PRO A 50 -1.00 8.71 -8.85
N TYR A 51 -1.22 8.37 -10.12
CA TYR A 51 -1.81 7.10 -10.52
C TYR A 51 -0.90 5.90 -10.19
N ALA A 52 0.38 6.01 -10.51
CA ALA A 52 1.37 4.97 -10.18
C ALA A 52 1.53 4.80 -8.67
N LYS A 53 1.49 5.90 -7.90
CA LYS A 53 1.55 5.86 -6.44
C LYS A 53 0.33 5.12 -5.87
N SER A 54 -0.87 5.44 -6.31
CA SER A 54 -2.11 4.78 -5.86
C SER A 54 -2.11 3.28 -6.13
N ILE A 55 -1.71 2.85 -7.33
CA ILE A 55 -1.59 1.43 -7.67
C ILE A 55 -0.54 0.74 -6.79
N SER A 56 0.60 1.38 -6.61
CA SER A 56 1.69 0.83 -5.81
C SER A 56 1.26 0.64 -4.35
N GLU A 57 0.63 1.62 -3.74
CA GLU A 57 0.13 1.54 -2.36
C GLU A 57 -0.91 0.42 -2.20
N THR A 58 -1.86 0.29 -3.13
CA THR A 58 -2.84 -0.80 -3.09
C THR A 58 -2.17 -2.16 -3.18
N TYR A 59 -1.22 -2.31 -4.11
CA TYR A 59 -0.51 -3.58 -4.31
C TYR A 59 0.34 -3.97 -3.09
N PHE A 60 1.05 -3.01 -2.50
CA PHE A 60 1.84 -3.25 -1.29
C PHE A 60 0.97 -3.59 -0.09
N ASN A 61 -0.16 -2.92 0.06
CA ASN A 61 -1.10 -3.17 1.15
C ASN A 61 -1.71 -4.58 1.04
N ASP A 62 -2.16 -4.98 -0.14
CA ASP A 62 -2.71 -6.33 -0.37
C ASP A 62 -1.66 -7.43 -0.16
N GLN A 63 -0.43 -7.22 -0.63
CA GLN A 63 0.65 -8.17 -0.42
C GLN A 63 1.01 -8.31 1.06
N THR A 64 1.11 -7.19 1.77
CA THR A 64 1.39 -7.18 3.21
C THR A 64 0.29 -7.89 4.01
N ALA A 65 -0.98 -7.69 3.65
CA ALA A 65 -2.09 -8.39 4.27
C ALA A 65 -2.00 -9.91 4.03
N LYS A 66 -1.73 -10.32 2.80
CA LYS A 66 -1.57 -11.74 2.45
C LYS A 66 -0.38 -12.38 3.17
N ASP A 67 0.76 -11.71 3.25
CA ASP A 67 1.93 -12.21 3.96
C ASP A 67 1.66 -12.32 5.47
N TYR A 68 0.84 -11.41 6.00
CA TYR A 68 0.50 -11.39 7.43
C TYR A 68 -0.46 -12.52 7.83
N PHE A 69 -1.52 -12.71 7.05
CA PHE A 69 -2.52 -13.74 7.31
C PHE A 69 -2.17 -15.10 6.69
N GLY A 70 -1.34 -15.13 5.67
CA GLY A 70 -0.92 -16.37 5.01
C GLY A 70 -0.09 -17.33 5.90
N ALA A 71 0.36 -16.86 7.06
CA ALA A 71 0.96 -17.69 8.08
C ALA A 71 -0.07 -18.34 9.03
N PHE A 72 -1.35 -17.95 8.93
CA PHE A 72 -2.40 -18.48 9.79
C PHE A 72 -2.87 -19.84 9.26
N GLU A 73 -3.07 -20.75 10.17
CA GLU A 73 -3.51 -22.09 9.84
C GLU A 73 -5.01 -22.26 10.16
N PRO A 74 -5.82 -22.79 9.20
CA PRO A 74 -7.22 -23.09 9.47
C PRO A 74 -7.36 -24.14 10.59
N ASN A 75 -8.47 -24.09 11.31
CA ASN A 75 -8.77 -25.01 12.43
C ASN A 75 -7.76 -24.94 13.59
N LYS A 76 -7.00 -23.82 13.69
CA LYS A 76 -6.09 -23.55 14.79
C LYS A 76 -6.31 -22.15 15.37
N ILE A 77 -5.93 -21.99 16.63
CA ILE A 77 -5.91 -20.67 17.27
C ILE A 77 -4.64 -19.94 16.81
N ASN A 78 -4.82 -18.90 16.04
CA ASN A 78 -3.74 -18.05 15.53
C ASN A 78 -3.66 -16.78 16.37
N LYS A 79 -2.46 -16.44 16.86
CA LYS A 79 -2.24 -15.17 17.56
C LYS A 79 -1.96 -14.07 16.57
N ILE A 80 -2.66 -12.94 16.66
CA ILE A 80 -2.36 -11.76 15.85
C ILE A 80 -1.08 -11.11 16.41
N PRO A 81 -0.01 -11.01 15.60
CA PRO A 81 1.26 -10.42 16.03
C PRO A 81 1.07 -9.00 16.58
N ASN A 82 1.84 -8.66 17.61
CA ASN A 82 1.83 -7.35 18.29
C ASN A 82 0.47 -6.94 18.89
N SER A 83 -0.44 -7.87 19.08
CA SER A 83 -1.70 -7.67 19.81
C SER A 83 -1.93 -8.79 20.81
N ASN A 84 -2.86 -8.56 21.74
CA ASN A 84 -3.40 -9.61 22.61
C ASN A 84 -4.67 -10.22 22.01
N SER A 85 -4.72 -10.33 20.70
CA SER A 85 -5.88 -10.86 20.00
C SER A 85 -5.55 -12.20 19.36
N PHE A 86 -6.57 -13.06 19.32
CA PHE A 86 -6.50 -14.39 18.74
C PHE A 86 -7.62 -14.57 17.73
N ILE A 87 -7.36 -15.31 16.68
CA ILE A 87 -8.34 -15.64 15.66
C ILE A 87 -8.36 -17.15 15.43
N PHE A 88 -9.54 -17.69 15.32
CA PHE A 88 -9.81 -19.05 14.88
C PHE A 88 -10.74 -18.97 13.67
N PHE A 89 -10.53 -19.80 12.65
CA PHE A 89 -11.38 -19.90 11.47
C PHE A 89 -11.31 -21.30 10.86
N ASP A 90 -12.36 -21.71 10.15
CA ASP A 90 -12.43 -23.02 9.51
C ASP A 90 -11.77 -23.02 8.14
N GLU A 91 -12.09 -22.06 7.29
CA GLU A 91 -11.61 -21.97 5.92
C GLU A 91 -11.14 -20.57 5.56
N GLU A 92 -10.13 -20.49 4.70
CA GLU A 92 -9.68 -19.24 4.09
C GLU A 92 -9.94 -19.32 2.56
N ALA A 93 -10.53 -18.26 2.02
CA ALA A 93 -10.74 -18.08 0.58
C ALA A 93 -10.67 -16.59 0.22
N ASP A 94 -9.78 -16.22 -0.69
CA ASP A 94 -9.69 -14.89 -1.30
C ASP A 94 -9.85 -13.70 -0.33
N ASN A 95 -8.98 -13.56 0.67
CA ASN A 95 -9.00 -12.53 1.71
C ASN A 95 -10.24 -12.59 2.63
N THR A 96 -10.90 -13.73 2.71
CA THR A 96 -12.02 -13.95 3.59
C THR A 96 -11.82 -15.20 4.44
N PHE A 97 -12.20 -15.13 5.71
CA PHE A 97 -12.25 -16.28 6.61
C PHE A 97 -13.70 -16.64 6.89
N LYS A 98 -13.99 -17.94 6.94
CA LYS A 98 -15.32 -18.45 7.30
C LYS A 98 -15.34 -19.01 8.72
N ASP A 99 -16.51 -18.90 9.36
CA ASP A 99 -16.80 -19.40 10.70
C ASP A 99 -15.74 -18.98 11.72
N VAL A 100 -15.63 -17.65 11.88
CA VAL A 100 -14.57 -16.97 12.61
C VAL A 100 -14.95 -16.74 14.05
N ILE A 101 -14.03 -17.06 14.95
CA ILE A 101 -14.04 -16.63 16.34
C ILE A 101 -12.84 -15.72 16.58
N PHE A 102 -13.11 -14.47 16.86
CA PHE A 102 -12.08 -13.48 17.19
C PHE A 102 -12.16 -13.15 18.68
N ILE A 103 -11.03 -13.22 19.35
CA ILE A 103 -10.90 -12.95 20.78
C ILE A 103 -9.90 -11.80 20.94
N SER A 104 -10.32 -10.73 21.59
CA SER A 104 -9.45 -9.63 21.97
C SER A 104 -9.41 -9.49 23.47
N ASP A 105 -8.22 -9.61 24.05
CA ASP A 105 -7.95 -9.38 25.47
C ASP A 105 -7.27 -7.99 25.58
N ASP A 106 -8.11 -6.96 25.64
CA ASP A 106 -7.63 -5.62 25.95
C ASP A 106 -7.56 -5.43 27.47
N ALA A 107 -6.63 -4.63 27.97
CA ALA A 107 -6.33 -4.48 29.39
C ALA A 107 -7.57 -4.20 30.30
N SER A 108 -8.70 -3.83 29.70
CA SER A 108 -9.94 -3.49 30.36
C SER A 108 -11.09 -4.48 30.12
N ALA A 109 -11.07 -5.27 29.05
CA ALA A 109 -12.20 -6.14 28.70
C ALA A 109 -11.80 -7.28 27.77
N LEU A 110 -12.23 -8.49 28.12
CA LEU A 110 -12.19 -9.64 27.21
C LEU A 110 -13.41 -9.58 26.28
N THR A 111 -13.16 -9.47 24.99
CA THR A 111 -14.18 -9.36 23.96
C THR A 111 -14.12 -10.58 23.03
N ILE A 112 -15.27 -11.15 22.71
CA ILE A 112 -15.39 -12.23 21.73
C ILE A 112 -16.33 -11.79 20.59
N ILE A 113 -15.91 -12.04 19.35
CA ILE A 113 -16.71 -11.84 18.16
C ILE A 113 -16.80 -13.19 17.45
N GLU A 114 -18.01 -13.68 17.27
CA GLU A 114 -18.33 -14.85 16.46
C GLU A 114 -18.97 -14.37 15.17
N SER A 115 -18.46 -14.77 14.01
CA SER A 115 -19.05 -14.38 12.72
C SER A 115 -18.93 -15.48 11.67
N ARG A 116 -19.89 -15.51 10.74
CA ARG A 116 -19.84 -16.45 9.62
C ARG A 116 -18.78 -16.10 8.59
N LEU A 117 -18.47 -14.82 8.47
CA LEU A 117 -17.54 -14.34 7.46
C LEU A 117 -16.77 -13.14 7.99
N LEU A 118 -15.46 -13.16 7.81
CA LEU A 118 -14.56 -12.05 8.08
C LEU A 118 -13.82 -11.68 6.81
N GLU A 119 -13.96 -10.44 6.39
CA GLU A 119 -13.11 -9.82 5.36
C GLU A 119 -12.04 -8.98 6.03
N TYR A 120 -10.82 -9.04 5.53
CA TYR A 120 -9.73 -8.23 6.05
C TYR A 120 -9.12 -7.35 4.95
N LYS A 121 -8.74 -6.13 5.33
CA LYS A 121 -8.01 -5.20 4.46
C LYS A 121 -6.88 -4.56 5.27
N TYR A 122 -5.75 -4.40 4.63
CA TYR A 122 -4.64 -3.64 5.19
C TYR A 122 -4.67 -2.22 4.65
N LEU A 123 -4.74 -1.24 5.53
CA LEU A 123 -4.75 0.18 5.18
C LEU A 123 -3.98 0.98 6.23
N ASP A 124 -3.02 1.80 5.80
CA ASP A 124 -2.30 2.75 6.65
C ASP A 124 -1.75 2.17 7.97
N ASN A 125 -1.03 1.03 7.91
CA ASN A 125 -0.50 0.33 9.08
C ASN A 125 -1.56 -0.23 10.05
N LYS A 126 -2.80 -0.37 9.58
CA LYS A 126 -3.91 -0.98 10.32
C LYS A 126 -4.48 -2.11 9.51
N ILE A 127 -4.99 -3.11 10.20
CA ILE A 127 -5.80 -4.15 9.60
C ILE A 127 -7.24 -3.84 9.98
N ASP A 128 -8.05 -3.55 8.97
CA ASP A 128 -9.48 -3.40 9.13
C ASP A 128 -10.13 -4.77 8.94
N LEU A 129 -10.82 -5.22 9.96
CA LEU A 129 -11.53 -6.47 10.04
C LEU A 129 -13.02 -6.18 9.92
N SER A 130 -13.67 -6.67 8.88
CA SER A 130 -15.11 -6.54 8.64
C SER A 130 -15.79 -7.87 8.89
N PHE A 131 -16.45 -7.99 10.02
CA PHE A 131 -17.20 -9.19 10.42
C PHE A 131 -18.62 -9.10 9.88
N LYS A 132 -19.13 -10.19 9.29
CA LYS A 132 -20.48 -10.26 8.72
C LYS A 132 -21.30 -11.38 9.36
N ASN A 133 -22.54 -11.05 9.71
CA ASN A 133 -23.51 -11.99 10.26
C ASN A 133 -23.03 -12.74 11.50
N GLY A 134 -22.93 -12.05 12.62
CA GLY A 134 -22.34 -12.61 13.83
C GLY A 134 -22.95 -12.15 15.14
N LYS A 135 -22.26 -12.51 16.21
CA LYS A 135 -22.54 -12.13 17.58
C LYS A 135 -21.32 -11.47 18.21
N PHE A 136 -21.56 -10.43 18.92
CA PHE A 136 -20.56 -9.68 19.68
C PHE A 136 -20.82 -9.84 21.18
N PHE A 137 -19.80 -10.24 21.91
CA PHE A 137 -19.84 -10.41 23.37
C PHE A 137 -18.88 -9.41 24.00
N PRO A 138 -19.38 -8.22 24.39
CA PRO A 138 -18.55 -7.25 25.09
C PRO A 138 -18.31 -7.68 26.51
N ASN A 139 -17.09 -7.55 26.98
CA ASN A 139 -16.75 -7.62 28.41
C ASN A 139 -17.22 -8.91 29.14
N LEU A 140 -16.63 -10.04 28.81
CA LEU A 140 -16.89 -11.33 29.47
C LEU A 140 -16.44 -11.39 30.95
N ASN A 141 -15.74 -10.35 31.43
CA ASN A 141 -15.30 -10.25 32.82
C ASN A 141 -16.42 -9.82 33.77
N THR A 142 -17.61 -9.50 33.26
CA THR A 142 -18.77 -9.14 34.08
C THR A 142 -19.66 -10.34 34.38
N SER A 143 -20.37 -10.31 35.51
CA SER A 143 -21.28 -11.39 35.98
C SER A 143 -22.50 -11.63 35.08
N SER A 144 -22.76 -10.78 34.09
CA SER A 144 -23.84 -10.92 33.11
C SER A 144 -23.26 -10.94 31.68
N ILE A 145 -23.44 -12.07 30.99
CA ILE A 145 -23.04 -12.20 29.59
C ILE A 145 -24.12 -11.53 28.72
N VAL A 146 -23.75 -10.44 28.04
CA VAL A 146 -24.58 -9.76 27.06
C VAL A 146 -24.11 -10.15 25.67
N SER A 147 -25.03 -10.58 24.81
CA SER A 147 -24.71 -10.83 23.38
C SER A 147 -25.47 -9.86 22.50
N ILE A 148 -24.78 -9.29 21.51
CA ILE A 148 -25.32 -8.36 20.53
C ILE A 148 -25.22 -9.01 19.15
N ASN A 149 -26.35 -9.24 18.50
CA ASN A 149 -26.34 -9.74 17.13
C ASN A 149 -26.08 -8.57 16.18
N PHE A 150 -25.23 -8.78 15.16
CA PHE A 150 -24.92 -7.78 14.14
C PHE A 150 -24.99 -8.40 12.74
N GLN A 151 -25.27 -7.55 11.74
CA GLN A 151 -25.13 -7.92 10.34
C GLN A 151 -23.74 -7.57 9.82
N ASN A 152 -23.23 -6.39 10.17
CA ASN A 152 -21.89 -5.93 9.88
C ASN A 152 -21.28 -5.31 11.13
N PHE A 153 -20.01 -5.61 11.40
CA PHE A 153 -19.24 -5.05 12.48
C PHE A 153 -17.79 -4.84 12.03
N ASP A 154 -17.33 -3.61 12.08
CA ASP A 154 -15.97 -3.25 11.67
C ASP A 154 -15.10 -3.03 12.91
N HIS A 155 -13.93 -3.63 12.91
CA HIS A 155 -12.93 -3.50 13.96
C HIS A 155 -11.56 -3.31 13.35
N SER A 156 -10.81 -2.31 13.82
CA SER A 156 -9.47 -2.02 13.31
C SER A 156 -8.42 -2.42 14.33
N VAL A 157 -7.47 -3.25 13.91
CA VAL A 157 -6.32 -3.64 14.72
C VAL A 157 -5.09 -2.89 14.22
N SER A 158 -4.44 -2.11 15.10
CA SER A 158 -3.19 -1.45 14.75
C SER A 158 -2.04 -2.45 14.72
N VAL A 159 -1.43 -2.60 13.56
CA VAL A 159 -0.25 -3.43 13.38
C VAL A 159 0.97 -2.54 13.45
N VAL A 160 1.75 -2.68 14.52
CA VAL A 160 3.08 -2.06 14.55
C VAL A 160 3.98 -2.87 13.62
N THR A 161 4.01 -2.52 12.36
CA THR A 161 5.04 -3.03 11.46
C THR A 161 6.37 -2.53 12.00
N SER A 162 7.21 -3.42 12.52
CA SER A 162 8.63 -3.12 12.70
C SER A 162 9.15 -2.73 11.31
N THR A 163 9.35 -1.44 11.09
CA THR A 163 9.94 -0.90 9.86
C THR A 163 11.16 -1.74 9.54
N PRO A 164 11.25 -2.40 8.38
CA PRO A 164 12.46 -3.14 8.03
C PRO A 164 13.61 -2.14 8.10
N ALA A 165 14.66 -2.51 8.80
CA ALA A 165 15.83 -1.67 9.02
C ALA A 165 16.24 -1.05 7.69
N ARG A 166 16.16 0.28 7.57
CA ARG A 166 16.69 1.01 6.42
C ARG A 166 18.15 0.63 6.29
N PHE A 167 18.46 -0.11 5.24
CA PHE A 167 19.86 -0.33 4.85
C PHE A 167 20.44 1.04 4.48
N THR A 168 21.09 1.69 5.45
CA THR A 168 21.94 2.84 5.18
C THR A 168 23.22 2.30 4.57
N PHE A 169 23.32 2.41 3.24
CA PHE A 169 24.61 2.27 2.58
C PHE A 169 25.50 3.43 3.06
N LYS A 170 26.42 3.15 4.00
CA LYS A 170 27.54 4.06 4.26
C LYS A 170 28.40 4.11 3.00
N LYS A 171 28.52 5.31 2.42
CA LYS A 171 29.53 5.63 1.40
C LYS A 171 30.92 5.58 2.02
#